data_ae89f3a1213885d7c490955650e07029
#
_entry.id   ae89f3a1213885d7c490955650e07029
#
_cell.length_a   1.000
_cell.length_b   1.000
_cell.length_c   1.000
_cell.angle_alpha   90.00
_cell.angle_beta   90.00
_cell.angle_gamma   90.00
#
_symmetry.space_group_name_H-M   'P 1'
#
loop_
_entity.id
_entity.type
_entity.pdbx_description
1 polymer ?
#
loop_
_entity_poly.entity_id
_entity_poly.type
_entity_poly.pdbx_seq_one_letter_code
_entity_poly.pdbx_strand_id
1 'polypeptide(L)'
;MSKKVVIDAGHGGEDPGASGNGLLEKDLNLEAAQYMYRRLQELGIPSTIVRNADETLERAERINRILDAYGNGSDVILISNHINAGGADGQSVTNIKYNN
;
A
#
# COMPACT_ATOMS: atom_id res chain seq x y z
N MET A 1 -5.07 -23.47 -1.76
CA MET A 1 -5.18 -22.35 -2.70
C MET A 1 -4.18 -21.28 -2.37
N SER A 2 -3.57 -20.75 -3.40
CA SER A 2 -2.57 -19.71 -3.23
C SER A 2 -3.22 -18.40 -2.86
N LYS A 3 -2.59 -17.67 -1.94
CA LYS A 3 -3.03 -16.31 -1.64
C LYS A 3 -2.46 -15.36 -2.69
N LYS A 4 -3.20 -14.29 -2.93
CA LYS A 4 -2.79 -13.20 -3.81
C LYS A 4 -2.71 -11.94 -2.98
N VAL A 5 -1.71 -11.10 -3.23
CA VAL A 5 -1.44 -9.95 -2.39
C VAL A 5 -1.58 -8.67 -3.19
N VAL A 6 -2.35 -7.73 -2.67
CA VAL A 6 -2.45 -6.37 -3.23
C VAL A 6 -1.78 -5.43 -2.24
N ILE A 7 -0.82 -4.66 -2.72
CA ILE A 7 -0.06 -3.73 -1.89
C ILE A 7 -0.48 -2.31 -2.22
N ASP A 8 -0.95 -1.59 -1.21
CA ASP A 8 -1.43 -0.23 -1.36
C ASP A 8 -0.55 0.72 -0.55
N ALA A 9 0.30 1.48 -1.25
CA ALA A 9 1.08 2.53 -0.62
C ALA A 9 0.18 3.74 -0.39
N GLY A 10 0.01 4.14 0.86
CA GLY A 10 -0.86 5.26 1.21
C GLY A 10 -0.37 6.58 0.66
N HIS A 11 -1.33 7.47 0.39
CA HIS A 11 -1.08 8.83 -0.12
C HIS A 11 -0.46 8.81 -1.51
N GLY A 12 0.15 9.91 -1.95
CA GLY A 12 0.78 10.00 -3.25
C GLY A 12 0.47 11.31 -3.96
N GLY A 13 1.36 11.76 -4.82
CA GLY A 13 1.17 12.97 -5.62
C GLY A 13 0.93 14.20 -4.79
N GLU A 14 -0.25 14.81 -4.95
CA GLU A 14 -0.62 16.03 -4.23
C GLU A 14 -0.95 15.77 -2.76
N ASP A 15 -1.12 14.51 -2.36
CA ASP A 15 -1.37 14.14 -0.98
C ASP A 15 -0.08 13.55 -0.39
N PRO A 16 0.71 14.34 0.32
CA PRO A 16 1.99 13.87 0.86
C PRO A 16 1.84 12.98 2.09
N GLY A 17 0.66 12.98 2.73
CA GLY A 17 0.51 12.37 4.02
C GLY A 17 1.24 13.18 5.09
N ALA A 18 1.76 12.51 6.10
CA ALA A 18 2.52 13.15 7.16
C ALA A 18 3.90 13.59 6.65
N SER A 19 4.48 14.59 7.29
CA SER A 19 5.82 15.04 6.96
C SER A 19 6.58 15.37 8.24
N GLY A 20 7.89 15.18 8.18
CA GLY A 20 8.76 15.49 9.30
C GLY A 20 10.20 15.18 8.95
N ASN A 21 11.13 15.97 9.47
CA ASN A 21 12.56 15.77 9.26
C ASN A 21 12.97 15.66 7.79
N GLY A 22 12.26 16.40 6.92
CA GLY A 22 12.56 16.37 5.50
C GLY A 22 12.02 15.15 4.77
N LEU A 23 11.22 14.31 5.44
CA LEU A 23 10.65 13.11 4.84
C LEU A 23 9.15 13.29 4.63
N LEU A 24 8.65 12.66 3.56
CA LEU A 24 7.22 12.64 3.27
C LEU A 24 6.71 11.22 3.37
N GLU A 25 5.56 11.05 4.00
CA GLU A 25 4.97 9.73 4.17
C GLU A 25 4.76 9.03 2.84
N LYS A 26 4.27 9.75 1.82
CA LYS A 26 4.00 9.12 0.52
C LYS A 26 5.23 8.46 -0.08
N ASP A 27 6.40 9.04 0.12
CA ASP A 27 7.65 8.50 -0.43
C ASP A 27 8.08 7.25 0.33
N LEU A 28 7.98 7.29 1.65
CA LEU A 28 8.32 6.14 2.48
C LEU A 28 7.35 4.98 2.23
N ASN A 29 6.06 5.29 2.09
CA ASN A 29 5.06 4.28 1.79
C ASN A 29 5.33 3.61 0.44
N LEU A 30 5.69 4.41 -0.55
CA LEU A 30 5.99 3.87 -1.88
C LEU A 30 7.22 2.98 -1.85
N GLU A 31 8.27 3.41 -1.16
CA GLU A 31 9.50 2.65 -1.05
C GLU A 31 9.26 1.30 -0.39
N ALA A 32 8.51 1.30 0.71
CA ALA A 32 8.16 0.07 1.41
C ALA A 32 7.30 -0.85 0.55
N ALA A 33 6.33 -0.29 -0.16
CA ALA A 33 5.46 -1.07 -1.03
C ALA A 33 6.25 -1.71 -2.17
N GLN A 34 7.17 -0.96 -2.77
CA GLN A 34 8.01 -1.49 -3.84
C GLN A 34 8.92 -2.61 -3.35
N TYR A 35 9.44 -2.49 -2.13
CA TYR A 35 10.24 -3.55 -1.55
C TYR A 35 9.41 -4.82 -1.34
N MET A 36 8.22 -4.68 -0.75
CA MET A 36 7.33 -5.82 -0.54
C MET A 36 6.96 -6.48 -1.87
N TYR A 37 6.64 -5.67 -2.87
CA TYR A 37 6.26 -6.18 -4.18
C TYR A 37 7.39 -7.02 -4.79
N ARG A 38 8.62 -6.50 -4.75
CA ARG A 38 9.77 -7.24 -5.30
C ARG A 38 9.97 -8.57 -4.58
N ARG A 39 9.86 -8.55 -3.24
CA ARG A 39 10.04 -9.78 -2.46
C ARG A 39 8.97 -10.83 -2.79
N LEU A 40 7.74 -10.38 -2.94
CA LEU A 40 6.66 -11.31 -3.29
C LEU A 40 6.87 -11.90 -4.69
N GLN A 41 7.33 -11.09 -5.64
CA GLN A 41 7.65 -11.57 -6.96
C GLN A 41 8.77 -12.61 -6.92
N GLU A 42 9.82 -12.36 -6.15
CA GLU A 42 10.92 -13.29 -5.99
C GLU A 42 10.47 -14.62 -5.39
N LEU A 43 9.49 -14.57 -4.51
CA LEU A 43 8.93 -15.76 -3.86
C LEU A 43 7.88 -16.47 -4.71
N GLY A 44 7.56 -15.92 -5.87
CA GLY A 44 6.55 -16.53 -6.75
C GLY A 44 5.12 -16.34 -6.27
N ILE A 45 4.88 -15.35 -5.42
CA ILE A 45 3.54 -15.09 -4.90
C ILE A 45 2.85 -14.06 -5.79
N PRO A 46 1.68 -14.39 -6.36
CA PRO A 46 0.94 -13.42 -7.18
C PRO A 46 0.67 -12.15 -6.39
N SER A 47 1.08 -11.01 -6.94
CA SER A 47 0.95 -9.75 -6.23
C SER A 47 0.84 -8.59 -7.22
N THR A 48 0.26 -7.50 -6.71
CA THR A 48 0.11 -6.27 -7.48
C THR A 48 0.36 -5.11 -6.55
N ILE A 49 0.82 -4.01 -7.13
CA ILE A 49 1.05 -2.77 -6.39
C ILE A 49 0.09 -1.72 -6.94
N VAL A 50 -0.66 -1.06 -6.05
CA VAL A 50 -1.74 -0.14 -6.45
C VAL A 50 -1.17 1.11 -7.12
N ARG A 51 -0.11 1.68 -6.56
CA ARG A 51 0.64 2.73 -7.27
C ARG A 51 2.12 2.40 -7.19
N ASN A 52 2.80 2.61 -8.30
CA ASN A 52 4.22 2.33 -8.40
C ASN A 52 5.01 3.60 -8.70
N ALA A 53 4.42 4.75 -8.42
CA ALA A 53 5.00 6.05 -8.69
C ALA A 53 4.39 7.07 -7.73
N ASP A 54 4.95 8.28 -7.75
CA ASP A 54 4.42 9.40 -6.99
C ASP A 54 3.25 10.00 -7.79
N GLU A 55 2.07 9.46 -7.58
CA GLU A 55 0.87 9.90 -8.30
C GLU A 55 -0.27 10.13 -7.33
N THR A 56 -1.15 11.06 -7.68
CA THR A 56 -2.35 11.33 -6.92
C THR A 56 -3.40 10.27 -7.23
N LEU A 57 -3.89 9.60 -6.19
CA LEU A 57 -4.97 8.64 -6.32
C LEU A 57 -6.15 9.10 -5.49
N GLU A 58 -7.23 9.43 -6.16
CA GLU A 58 -8.48 9.69 -5.48
C GLU A 58 -8.99 8.39 -4.86
N ARG A 59 -9.78 8.51 -3.80
CA ARG A 59 -10.24 7.35 -3.04
C ARG A 59 -10.91 6.30 -3.94
N ALA A 60 -11.79 6.75 -4.83
CA ALA A 60 -12.51 5.83 -5.70
C ALA A 60 -11.58 5.10 -6.67
N GLU A 61 -10.60 5.81 -7.21
CA GLU A 61 -9.63 5.21 -8.12
C GLU A 61 -8.77 4.18 -7.39
N ARG A 62 -8.36 4.50 -6.16
CA ARG A 62 -7.57 3.57 -5.35
C ARG A 62 -8.34 2.28 -5.10
N ILE A 63 -9.61 2.40 -4.71
CA ILE A 63 -10.46 1.24 -4.47
C ILE A 63 -10.62 0.42 -5.75
N ASN A 64 -10.84 1.09 -6.88
CA ASN A 64 -10.97 0.40 -8.16
C ASN A 64 -9.72 -0.40 -8.51
N ARG A 65 -8.54 0.17 -8.32
CA ARG A 65 -7.30 -0.54 -8.59
C ARG A 65 -7.13 -1.75 -7.68
N ILE A 66 -7.51 -1.62 -6.41
CA ILE A 66 -7.44 -2.74 -5.47
C ILE A 66 -8.33 -3.88 -5.93
N LEU A 67 -9.56 -3.57 -6.29
CA LEU A 67 -10.53 -4.60 -6.69
C LEU A 67 -10.24 -5.17 -8.07
N ASP A 68 -9.73 -4.35 -8.99
CA ASP A 68 -9.43 -4.80 -10.35
C ASP A 68 -8.29 -5.81 -10.39
N ALA A 69 -7.43 -5.83 -9.38
CA ALA A 69 -6.29 -6.73 -9.39
C ALA A 69 -6.71 -8.20 -9.35
N TYR A 70 -7.41 -8.60 -8.28
CA TYR A 70 -7.80 -9.99 -8.06
C TYR A 70 -9.21 -10.13 -7.49
N GLY A 71 -9.99 -9.05 -7.51
CA GLY A 71 -11.31 -9.07 -6.91
C GLY A 71 -11.25 -9.01 -5.39
N ASN A 72 -12.30 -9.49 -4.75
CA ASN A 72 -12.41 -9.42 -3.29
C ASN A 72 -12.67 -10.78 -2.64
N GLY A 73 -12.17 -11.85 -3.27
CA GLY A 73 -12.33 -13.19 -2.73
C GLY A 73 -11.55 -13.41 -1.44
N SER A 74 -11.81 -14.53 -0.80
CA SER A 74 -11.16 -14.86 0.48
C SER A 74 -9.67 -15.18 0.32
N ASP A 75 -9.19 -15.36 -0.90
CA ASP A 75 -7.80 -15.64 -1.18
C ASP A 75 -6.98 -14.36 -1.43
N VAL A 76 -7.58 -13.19 -1.31
CA VAL A 76 -6.90 -11.91 -1.54
C VAL A 76 -6.54 -11.26 -0.22
N ILE A 77 -5.28 -10.87 -0.08
CA ILE A 77 -4.76 -10.16 1.09
C ILE A 77 -4.42 -8.74 0.64
N LEU A 78 -5.01 -7.76 1.32
CA LEU A 78 -4.69 -6.36 1.07
C LEU A 78 -3.76 -5.86 2.16
N ILE A 79 -2.61 -5.34 1.75
CA ILE A 79 -1.68 -4.68 2.66
C ILE A 79 -1.68 -3.19 2.31
N SER A 80 -2.18 -2.36 3.21
CA SER A 80 -2.18 -0.91 3.03
C SER A 80 -1.24 -0.31 4.06
N ASN A 81 -0.13 0.25 3.60
CA ASN A 81 0.87 0.75 4.53
C ASN A 81 0.84 2.27 4.64
N HIS A 82 0.90 2.72 5.87
CA HIS A 82 0.84 4.13 6.25
C HIS A 82 1.79 4.40 7.40
N ILE A 83 2.14 5.67 7.56
CA ILE A 83 2.90 6.15 8.71
C ILE A 83 2.03 7.17 9.43
N ASN A 84 1.77 6.91 10.72
CA ASN A 84 1.02 7.85 11.54
C ASN A 84 1.98 8.81 12.22
N ALA A 85 1.82 10.10 11.94
CA ALA A 85 2.58 11.13 12.62
C ALA A 85 1.72 11.94 13.58
N GLY A 86 0.54 11.44 13.90
CA GLY A 86 -0.41 12.18 14.70
C GLY A 86 -0.17 12.15 16.19
N GLY A 87 0.72 11.32 16.66
CA GLY A 87 1.01 11.20 18.07
C GLY A 87 2.39 11.72 18.39
N ALA A 88 2.70 11.77 19.67
CA ALA A 88 4.03 12.20 20.10
C ALA A 88 5.13 11.23 19.67
N ASP A 89 4.80 10.04 19.33
CA ASP A 89 5.74 8.98 19.02
C ASP A 89 5.91 8.67 17.53
N GLY A 90 5.07 9.25 16.67
CA GLY A 90 5.21 9.08 15.23
C GLY A 90 5.24 7.63 14.77
N GLN A 91 4.44 6.79 15.35
CA GLN A 91 4.46 5.37 15.03
C GLN A 91 4.02 5.08 13.61
N SER A 92 4.67 4.08 13.01
CA SER A 92 4.22 3.57 11.72
C SER A 92 3.21 2.46 11.94
N VAL A 93 2.21 2.41 11.04
CA VAL A 93 1.13 1.44 11.13
C VAL A 93 0.98 0.76 9.79
N THR A 94 0.91 -0.55 9.81
CA THR A 94 0.59 -1.35 8.63
C THR A 94 -0.74 -2.03 8.88
N ASN A 95 -1.71 -1.75 8.02
CA ASN A 95 -3.04 -2.35 8.11
C ASN A 95 -3.12 -3.53 7.15
N ILE A 96 -3.46 -4.68 7.69
CA ILE A 96 -3.63 -5.89 6.90
C ILE A 96 -5.09 -6.28 6.98
N LYS A 97 -5.71 -6.47 5.82
CA LYS A 97 -7.12 -6.87 5.76
C LYS A 97 -7.26 -8.15 4.96
N TYR A 98 -8.09 -9.03 5.46
CA TYR A 98 -8.43 -10.26 4.79
C TYR A 98 -9.89 -10.20 4.36
N ASN A 99 -10.15 -10.56 3.13
CA ASN A 99 -11.51 -10.70 2.63
C ASN A 99 -11.92 -12.16 2.77
N ASN A 100 -13.02 -12.37 3.45
CA ASN A 100 -13.52 -13.73 3.68
C ASN A 100 -14.76 -14.02 2.86
#